data_80c28ed57cab4b0a0671a7ad31d52a45
#
_entry.id   80c28ed57cab4b0a0671a7ad31d52a45
#
_cell.length_a   1.000
_cell.length_b   1.000
_cell.length_c   1.000
_cell.angle_alpha   90.00
_cell.angle_beta   90.00
_cell.angle_gamma   90.00
#
_symmetry.space_group_name_H-M   'P 1'
#
loop_
_entity.id
_entity.type
_entity.pdbx_description
1 polymer ?
#
loop_
_entity_poly.entity_id
_entity_poly.type
_entity_poly.pdbx_seq_one_letter_code
_entity_poly.pdbx_strand_id
1 'polypeptide(L)'
;MVSVASTISAISSEKALLLFKTIAYSEEYDTPILITKLGLRCREFYFIVNKLIDAGLVRRAGGKYYLTSFGNVVLSVEAKIEIAINNYWKLMALDRMMMSLDKIRLPSEEHKAIIDKLLGNEEIKLVLVS
;
A
#
# COMPACT_ATOMS: atom_id res chain seq x y z
N MET A 1 16.91 -7.71 -11.15
CA MET A 1 16.75 -6.27 -11.43
C MET A 1 15.44 -5.77 -10.80
N VAL A 2 15.51 -4.66 -10.11
CA VAL A 2 14.33 -4.07 -9.48
C VAL A 2 13.46 -3.40 -10.55
N SER A 3 12.17 -3.73 -10.56
CA SER A 3 11.18 -3.14 -11.46
C SER A 3 9.87 -2.92 -10.71
N VAL A 4 8.96 -2.14 -11.27
CA VAL A 4 7.63 -1.95 -10.70
C VAL A 4 6.91 -3.30 -10.59
N ALA A 5 6.97 -4.09 -11.64
CA ALA A 5 6.32 -5.41 -11.67
C ALA A 5 6.90 -6.36 -10.61
N SER A 6 8.23 -6.44 -10.46
CA SER A 6 8.85 -7.32 -9.48
C SER A 6 8.56 -6.85 -8.04
N THR A 7 8.51 -5.54 -7.82
CA THR A 7 8.19 -4.96 -6.51
C THR A 7 6.75 -5.30 -6.10
N ILE A 8 5.79 -5.06 -6.99
CA ILE A 8 4.38 -5.37 -6.72
C ILE A 8 4.20 -6.88 -6.53
N SER A 9 4.86 -7.69 -7.36
CA SER A 9 4.80 -9.15 -7.25
C SER A 9 5.27 -9.65 -5.89
N ALA A 10 6.31 -9.05 -5.32
CA ALA A 10 6.85 -9.47 -4.03
C ALA A 10 5.85 -9.31 -2.88
N ILE A 11 4.93 -8.36 -2.98
CA ILE A 11 3.91 -8.07 -1.94
C ILE A 11 2.49 -8.38 -2.41
N SER A 12 2.32 -9.14 -3.49
CA SER A 12 1.01 -9.38 -4.10
C SER A 12 0.15 -10.41 -3.39
N SER A 13 0.72 -11.26 -2.55
CA SER A 13 -0.07 -12.21 -1.76
C SER A 13 -0.43 -11.60 -0.40
N GLU A 14 -1.54 -12.05 0.18
CA GLU A 14 -1.95 -11.58 1.51
C GLU A 14 -0.90 -11.88 2.56
N LYS A 15 -0.29 -13.07 2.51
CA LYS A 15 0.75 -13.48 3.45
C LYS A 15 2.01 -12.63 3.31
N ALA A 16 2.45 -12.35 2.08
CA ALA A 16 3.62 -11.52 1.83
C ALA A 16 3.39 -10.07 2.28
N LEU A 17 2.23 -9.53 1.98
CA LEU A 17 1.87 -8.17 2.40
C LEU A 17 1.81 -8.08 3.93
N LEU A 18 1.20 -9.07 4.59
CA LEU A 18 1.10 -9.12 6.04
C LEU A 18 2.49 -9.21 6.68
N LEU A 19 3.37 -10.04 6.15
CA LEU A 19 4.74 -10.15 6.65
C LEU A 19 5.51 -8.84 6.47
N PHE A 20 5.41 -8.22 5.30
CA PHE A 20 6.04 -6.94 5.01
C PHE A 20 5.58 -5.86 6.00
N LYS A 21 4.29 -5.74 6.22
CA LYS A 21 3.73 -4.76 7.16
C LYS A 21 4.09 -5.07 8.61
N THR A 22 4.14 -6.34 8.99
CA THR A 22 4.54 -6.74 10.33
C THR A 22 5.99 -6.39 10.60
N ILE A 23 6.88 -6.60 9.64
CA ILE A 23 8.28 -6.19 9.74
C ILE A 23 8.38 -4.66 9.88
N ALA A 24 7.56 -3.92 9.13
CA ALA A 24 7.56 -2.47 9.15
C ALA A 24 7.19 -1.89 10.52
N TYR A 25 6.18 -2.48 11.15
CA TYR A 25 5.63 -1.94 12.40
C TYR A 25 6.15 -2.60 13.67
N SER A 26 6.96 -3.64 13.55
CA SER A 26 7.43 -4.43 14.70
C SER A 26 8.87 -4.87 14.52
N GLU A 27 9.80 -3.93 14.53
CA GLU A 27 11.23 -4.18 14.34
C GLU A 27 11.85 -5.08 15.41
N GLU A 28 11.14 -5.29 16.52
CA GLU A 28 11.64 -6.08 17.65
C GLU A 28 11.49 -7.60 17.47
N TYR A 29 10.76 -8.05 16.43
CA TYR A 29 10.49 -9.45 16.25
C TYR A 29 11.62 -10.17 15.52
N ASP A 30 12.12 -11.27 16.14
CA ASP A 30 13.01 -12.20 15.48
C ASP A 30 12.22 -13.21 14.65
N THR A 31 12.95 -14.07 13.91
CA THR A 31 12.35 -15.07 13.02
C THR A 31 11.33 -15.99 13.70
N PRO A 32 11.64 -16.62 14.86
CA PRO A 32 10.66 -17.50 15.52
C PRO A 32 9.37 -16.78 15.91
N ILE A 33 9.47 -15.56 16.41
CA ILE A 33 8.30 -14.77 16.81
C ILE A 33 7.43 -14.43 15.60
N LEU A 34 8.06 -14.03 14.49
CA LEU A 34 7.33 -13.70 13.24
C LEU A 34 6.59 -14.93 12.70
N ILE A 35 7.27 -16.09 12.65
CA ILE A 35 6.65 -17.32 12.17
C ILE A 35 5.43 -17.70 13.01
N THR A 36 5.57 -17.65 14.33
CA THR A 36 4.50 -18.00 15.27
C THR A 36 3.34 -17.00 15.16
N LYS A 37 3.64 -15.71 15.16
CA LYS A 37 2.62 -14.65 15.14
C LYS A 37 1.80 -14.67 13.86
N LEU A 38 2.43 -14.96 12.73
CA LEU A 38 1.77 -14.97 11.42
C LEU A 38 1.15 -16.32 11.07
N GLY A 39 1.40 -17.36 11.89
CA GLY A 39 0.88 -18.70 11.63
C GLY A 39 1.45 -19.32 10.36
N LEU A 40 2.66 -18.95 9.98
CA LEU A 40 3.32 -19.46 8.79
C LEU A 40 4.12 -20.72 9.10
N ARG A 41 4.31 -21.56 8.08
CA ARG A 41 5.30 -22.64 8.16
C ARG A 41 6.68 -22.04 7.90
N CYS A 42 7.72 -22.65 8.46
CA CYS A 42 9.11 -22.19 8.26
C CYS A 42 9.44 -22.02 6.78
N ARG A 43 9.05 -23.00 5.95
CA ARG A 43 9.31 -22.98 4.51
C ARG A 43 8.60 -21.81 3.82
N GLU A 44 7.35 -21.54 4.18
CA GLU A 44 6.60 -20.41 3.64
C GLU A 44 7.24 -19.08 4.04
N PHE A 45 7.61 -18.97 5.32
CA PHE A 45 8.26 -17.76 5.83
C PHE A 45 9.53 -17.42 5.06
N TYR A 46 10.43 -18.41 4.92
CA TYR A 46 11.69 -18.15 4.21
C TYR A 46 11.48 -17.90 2.72
N PHE A 47 10.50 -18.55 2.11
CA PHE A 47 10.14 -18.28 0.72
C PHE A 47 9.69 -16.82 0.53
N ILE A 48 8.82 -16.35 1.40
CA ILE A 48 8.28 -15.00 1.33
C ILE A 48 9.36 -13.96 1.67
N VAL A 49 10.07 -14.15 2.78
CA VAL A 49 11.07 -13.17 3.22
C VAL A 49 12.23 -13.07 2.24
N ASN A 50 12.63 -14.17 1.61
CA ASN A 50 13.68 -14.13 0.60
C ASN A 50 13.24 -13.36 -0.63
N LYS A 51 11.97 -13.47 -1.04
CA LYS A 51 11.43 -12.64 -2.12
C LYS A 51 11.44 -11.16 -1.77
N LEU A 52 11.11 -10.82 -0.53
CA LEU A 52 11.15 -9.43 -0.06
C LEU A 52 12.59 -8.89 -0.05
N ILE A 53 13.54 -9.71 0.36
CA ILE A 53 14.96 -9.35 0.37
C ILE A 53 15.46 -9.16 -1.08
N ASP A 54 15.14 -10.09 -1.97
CA ASP A 54 15.56 -10.04 -3.38
C ASP A 54 14.96 -8.83 -4.09
N ALA A 55 13.76 -8.42 -3.72
CA ALA A 55 13.12 -7.22 -4.27
C ALA A 55 13.69 -5.92 -3.67
N GLY A 56 14.58 -6.00 -2.70
CA GLY A 56 15.19 -4.83 -2.05
C GLY A 56 14.30 -4.14 -1.03
N LEU A 57 13.23 -4.78 -0.61
CA LEU A 57 12.26 -4.18 0.33
C LEU A 57 12.65 -4.38 1.79
N VAL A 58 13.32 -5.49 2.10
CA VAL A 58 13.66 -5.90 3.46
C VAL A 58 15.13 -6.29 3.51
N ARG A 59 15.76 -6.03 4.64
CA ARG A 59 17.12 -6.51 4.94
C ARG A 59 17.14 -7.26 6.26
N ARG A 60 18.09 -8.14 6.41
CA ARG A 60 18.31 -8.90 7.65
C ARG A 60 19.57 -8.37 8.34
N ALA A 61 19.46 -8.12 9.64
CA ALA A 61 20.59 -7.72 10.46
C ALA A 61 20.41 -8.24 11.88
N GLY A 62 21.43 -8.95 12.40
CA GLY A 62 21.43 -9.46 13.77
C GLY A 62 20.27 -10.40 14.08
N GLY A 63 19.84 -11.22 13.12
CA GLY A 63 18.73 -12.14 13.29
C GLY A 63 17.34 -11.52 13.21
N LYS A 64 17.27 -10.23 12.98
CA LYS A 64 16.02 -9.47 12.84
C LYS A 64 15.88 -8.93 11.42
N TYR A 65 14.67 -8.54 11.04
CA TYR A 65 14.36 -8.01 9.72
C TYR A 65 13.93 -6.55 9.82
N TYR A 66 14.36 -5.76 8.84
CA TYR A 66 14.08 -4.31 8.79
C TYR A 66 13.71 -3.92 7.37
N LEU A 67 12.86 -2.92 7.24
CA LEU A 67 12.61 -2.33 5.93
C LEU A 67 13.85 -1.55 5.48
N THR A 68 14.15 -1.66 4.19
CA THR A 68 15.13 -0.77 3.54
C THR A 68 14.49 0.61 3.33
N SER A 69 15.30 1.59 2.94
CA SER A 69 14.77 2.89 2.54
C SER A 69 13.78 2.74 1.39
N PHE A 70 14.09 1.90 0.41
CA PHE A 70 13.17 1.57 -0.67
C PHE A 70 11.88 0.93 -0.15
N GLY A 71 12.00 0.00 0.80
CA GLY A 71 10.84 -0.62 1.45
C GLY A 71 9.94 0.38 2.15
N ASN A 72 10.51 1.40 2.78
CA ASN A 72 9.73 2.46 3.43
C ASN A 72 8.94 3.28 2.41
N VAL A 73 9.52 3.57 1.24
CA VAL A 73 8.81 4.27 0.15
C VAL A 73 7.66 3.41 -0.35
N VAL A 74 7.89 2.13 -0.58
CA VAL A 74 6.85 1.19 -1.04
C VAL A 74 5.74 1.07 0.00
N LEU A 75 6.07 1.04 1.28
CA LEU A 75 5.06 1.02 2.35
C LEU A 75 4.18 2.26 2.31
N SER A 76 4.74 3.43 2.04
CA SER A 76 3.93 4.67 1.93
C SER A 76 2.97 4.62 0.75
N VAL A 77 3.38 4.02 -0.36
CA VAL A 77 2.50 3.82 -1.54
C VAL A 77 1.39 2.82 -1.20
N GLU A 78 1.72 1.73 -0.52
CA GLU A 78 0.73 0.73 -0.09
C GLU A 78 -0.31 1.37 0.83
N ALA A 79 0.11 2.23 1.75
CA ALA A 79 -0.80 2.95 2.64
C ALA A 79 -1.79 3.83 1.85
N LYS A 80 -1.35 4.46 0.77
CA LYS A 80 -2.22 5.23 -0.12
C LYS A 80 -3.25 4.35 -0.82
N ILE A 81 -2.85 3.14 -1.23
CA ILE A 81 -3.78 2.17 -1.81
C ILE A 81 -4.85 1.78 -0.79
N GLU A 82 -4.48 1.53 0.47
CA GLU A 82 -5.44 1.23 1.52
C GLU A 82 -6.44 2.37 1.74
N ILE A 83 -5.97 3.61 1.73
CA ILE A 83 -6.83 4.79 1.85
C ILE A 83 -7.81 4.85 0.67
N ALA A 84 -7.35 4.58 -0.55
CA ALA A 84 -8.21 4.54 -1.72
C ALA A 84 -9.28 3.45 -1.61
N ILE A 85 -8.91 2.27 -1.12
CA ILE A 85 -9.85 1.16 -0.91
C ILE A 85 -10.91 1.55 0.13
N ASN A 86 -10.51 2.19 1.22
CA ASN A 86 -11.45 2.64 2.27
C ASN A 86 -12.42 3.71 1.75
N ASN A 87 -12.09 4.39 0.68
CA ASN A 87 -12.94 5.40 0.03
C ASN A 87 -13.49 4.94 -1.32
N TYR A 88 -13.43 3.64 -1.60
CA TYR A 88 -13.77 3.07 -2.91
C TYR A 88 -15.15 3.52 -3.42
N TRP A 89 -16.18 3.39 -2.58
CA TRP A 89 -17.54 3.77 -2.98
C TRP A 89 -17.71 5.27 -3.20
N LYS A 90 -16.99 6.08 -2.44
CA LYS A 90 -16.98 7.53 -2.63
C LYS A 90 -16.35 7.90 -3.97
N LEU A 91 -15.25 7.23 -4.33
CA LEU A 91 -14.57 7.44 -5.61
C LEU A 91 -15.47 7.00 -6.78
N MET A 92 -16.16 5.89 -6.65
CA MET A 92 -17.12 5.42 -7.65
C MET A 92 -18.29 6.38 -7.81
N ALA A 93 -18.79 6.93 -6.70
CA ALA A 93 -19.85 7.93 -6.73
C ALA A 93 -19.39 9.22 -7.43
N LEU A 94 -18.14 9.63 -7.17
CA LEU A 94 -17.53 10.79 -7.83
C LEU A 94 -17.47 10.59 -9.34
N ASP A 95 -17.03 9.42 -9.81
CA ASP A 95 -16.96 9.10 -11.23
C ASP A 95 -18.34 9.21 -11.91
N ARG A 96 -19.37 8.66 -11.26
CA ARG A 96 -20.75 8.74 -11.77
C ARG A 96 -21.24 10.19 -11.88
N MET A 97 -20.93 11.00 -10.87
CA MET A 97 -21.27 12.41 -10.88
C MET A 97 -20.53 13.16 -11.98
N MET A 98 -19.25 12.88 -12.16
CA MET A 98 -18.43 13.51 -13.21
C MET A 98 -18.92 13.12 -14.61
N MET A 99 -19.32 11.88 -14.84
CA MET A 99 -19.91 11.44 -16.10
C MET A 99 -21.20 12.20 -16.42
N SER A 100 -22.02 12.47 -15.42
CA SER A 100 -23.24 13.27 -15.58
C SER A 100 -22.95 14.75 -15.82
N LEU A 101 -21.90 15.28 -15.21
CA LEU A 101 -21.55 16.69 -15.25
C LEU A 101 -20.69 17.06 -16.47
N ASP A 102 -20.04 16.12 -17.12
CA ASP A 102 -19.30 16.34 -18.37
C ASP A 102 -20.18 16.95 -19.46
N LYS A 103 -21.48 16.68 -19.40
CA LYS A 103 -22.45 17.26 -20.32
C LYS A 103 -22.77 18.72 -20.00
N ILE A 104 -22.44 19.22 -18.80
CA ILE A 104 -22.82 20.53 -18.29
C ILE A 104 -21.62 21.47 -18.18
N ARG A 105 -20.40 21.00 -18.31
CA ARG A 105 -19.14 21.77 -18.20
C ARG A 105 -19.10 22.66 -16.96
N LEU A 106 -18.87 22.04 -15.79
CA LEU A 106 -18.70 22.79 -14.55
C LEU A 106 -17.35 23.51 -14.50
N PRO A 107 -17.32 24.72 -13.91
CA PRO A 107 -16.07 25.39 -13.58
C PRO A 107 -15.21 24.53 -12.67
N SER A 108 -13.88 24.68 -12.78
CA SER A 108 -12.94 23.91 -11.97
C SER A 108 -13.15 24.07 -10.46
N GLU A 109 -13.67 25.22 -10.02
CA GLU A 109 -13.98 25.47 -8.62
C GLU A 109 -15.12 24.60 -8.10
N GLU A 110 -16.16 24.42 -8.90
CA GLU A 110 -17.28 23.55 -8.55
C GLU A 110 -16.85 22.09 -8.56
N HIS A 111 -15.94 21.72 -9.46
CA HIS A 111 -15.34 20.39 -9.50
C HIS A 111 -14.59 20.10 -8.19
N LYS A 112 -13.79 21.04 -7.72
CA LYS A 112 -13.08 20.95 -6.44
C LYS A 112 -14.06 20.84 -5.26
N ALA A 113 -15.13 21.62 -5.28
CA ALA A 113 -16.13 21.61 -4.22
C ALA A 113 -16.82 20.25 -4.12
N ILE A 114 -17.11 19.60 -5.26
CA ILE A 114 -17.69 18.25 -5.28
C ILE A 114 -16.70 17.24 -4.69
N ILE A 115 -15.43 17.31 -5.07
CA ILE A 115 -14.39 16.44 -4.53
C ILE A 115 -14.27 16.62 -3.02
N ASP A 116 -14.23 17.85 -2.54
CA ASP A 116 -14.15 18.17 -1.11
C ASP A 116 -15.35 17.63 -0.34
N LYS A 117 -16.53 17.69 -0.91
CA LYS A 117 -17.76 17.26 -0.27
C LYS A 117 -17.86 15.74 -0.17
N LEU A 118 -17.37 15.01 -1.18
CA LEU A 118 -17.43 13.56 -1.23
C LEU A 118 -16.27 12.88 -0.53
N LEU A 119 -15.09 13.49 -0.56
CA LEU A 119 -13.86 12.89 -0.03
C LEU A 119 -13.40 13.65 1.21
N GLY A 120 -13.40 12.97 2.35
CA GLY A 120 -12.87 13.53 3.59
C GLY A 120 -11.35 13.40 3.73
N ASN A 121 -10.68 12.71 2.82
CA ASN A 121 -9.24 12.43 2.91
C ASN A 121 -8.42 13.36 2.02
N GLU A 122 -7.50 14.12 2.66
CA GLU A 122 -6.68 15.11 1.96
C GLU A 122 -5.69 14.49 0.96
N GLU A 123 -5.14 13.31 1.24
CA GLU A 123 -4.20 12.66 0.33
C GLU A 123 -4.87 12.27 -0.99
N ILE A 124 -6.07 11.72 -0.93
CA ILE A 124 -6.84 11.36 -2.13
C ILE A 124 -7.25 12.62 -2.89
N LYS A 125 -7.67 13.67 -2.18
CA LYS A 125 -8.01 14.95 -2.81
C LYS A 125 -6.84 15.52 -3.59
N LEU A 126 -5.64 15.47 -3.03
CA LEU A 126 -4.43 15.97 -3.69
C LEU A 126 -4.14 15.23 -5.00
N VAL A 127 -4.33 13.92 -5.02
CA VAL A 127 -4.16 13.10 -6.21
C VAL A 127 -5.17 13.48 -7.29
N LEU A 128 -6.44 13.67 -6.92
CA LEU A 128 -7.52 13.96 -7.87
C LEU A 128 -7.52 15.40 -8.38
N VAL A 129 -6.99 16.33 -7.61
CA VAL A 129 -6.96 17.75 -7.96
C VAL A 129 -5.70 18.14 -8.71
N SER A 130 -4.61 17.40 -8.51
CA SER A 130 -3.37 17.62 -9.23
C SER A 130 -3.43 17.00 -10.61
#